data_9fdb5744117e908dcaa8a88e9eb3d9ce
#
_entry.id   9fdb5744117e908dcaa8a88e9eb3d9ce
#
_cell.length_a   1.000
_cell.length_b   1.000
_cell.length_c   1.000
_cell.angle_alpha   90.00
_cell.angle_beta   90.00
_cell.angle_gamma   90.00
#
_symmetry.space_group_name_H-M   'P 1'
#
loop_
_entity.id
_entity.type
_entity.pdbx_description
1 polymer ?
#
loop_
_entity_poly.entity_id
_entity_poly.type
_entity_poly.pdbx_seq_one_letter_code
_entity_poly.pdbx_strand_id
1 'polypeptide(L)'
;MGETRLWYSFFLPLAGIIVYSRWKYKWILSFSTVLALVFICVNLFKPEIHSKTLMPALQSPWFAPHVIVYMFAYAVLGASTVMALYLLFFKKRAIAKEEFDITDNLVYVGLAFMTIGMLFGALWAKEAWGHYWSWDPKETWAAITWLAYLVYIHYRQLPKQKPHLALWLLILSFVLLQMCWWGINYLPSTQGSSVHTYST
;
A
#
# COMPACT_ATOMS: atom_id res chain seq x y z
N MET A 1 11.57 2.68 -10.89
CA MET A 1 11.54 1.97 -9.59
C MET A 1 12.32 2.67 -8.47
N GLY A 2 13.43 3.37 -8.74
CA GLY A 2 14.18 4.12 -7.74
C GLY A 2 13.36 5.24 -7.09
N GLU A 3 12.64 6.01 -7.88
CA GLU A 3 11.79 7.12 -7.41
C GLU A 3 10.68 6.65 -6.46
N THR A 4 10.02 5.52 -6.78
CA THR A 4 8.97 4.97 -5.91
C THR A 4 9.51 4.55 -4.54
N ARG A 5 10.75 4.05 -4.46
CA ARG A 5 11.42 3.73 -3.18
C ARG A 5 11.75 4.98 -2.40
N LEU A 6 12.18 6.08 -3.06
CA LEU A 6 12.40 7.37 -2.42
C LEU A 6 11.10 7.94 -1.84
N TRP A 7 10.01 7.92 -2.59
CA TRP A 7 8.71 8.33 -2.08
C TRP A 7 8.26 7.47 -0.89
N TYR A 8 8.48 6.15 -0.95
CA TYR A 8 8.17 5.25 0.15
C TYR A 8 9.01 5.57 1.40
N SER A 9 10.30 5.87 1.22
CA SER A 9 11.18 6.26 2.32
C SER A 9 10.78 7.59 2.98
N PHE A 10 10.11 8.48 2.25
CA PHE A 10 9.57 9.71 2.78
C PHE A 10 8.22 9.51 3.50
N PHE A 11 7.29 8.76 2.88
CA PHE A 11 5.94 8.60 3.43
C PHE A 11 5.87 7.63 4.63
N LEU A 12 6.76 6.67 4.73
CA LEU A 12 6.81 5.77 5.89
C LEU A 12 7.04 6.51 7.21
N PRO A 13 8.10 7.36 7.37
CA PRO A 13 8.28 8.15 8.59
C PRO A 13 7.13 9.14 8.81
N LEU A 14 6.60 9.75 7.75
CA LEU A 14 5.46 10.66 7.85
C LEU A 14 4.22 9.95 8.43
N ALA A 15 3.89 8.77 7.92
CA ALA A 15 2.82 7.93 8.49
C ALA A 15 3.12 7.56 9.95
N GLY A 16 4.36 7.19 10.26
CA GLY A 16 4.81 6.92 11.63
C GLY A 16 4.65 8.11 12.57
N ILE A 17 4.97 9.33 12.11
CA ILE A 17 4.79 10.58 12.87
C ILE A 17 3.30 10.85 13.11
N ILE A 18 2.44 10.70 12.11
CA ILE A 18 0.99 10.88 12.23
C ILE A 18 0.42 9.91 13.27
N VAL A 19 0.77 8.63 13.19
CA VAL A 19 0.35 7.61 14.16
C VAL A 19 0.87 7.93 15.55
N TYR A 20 2.13 8.30 15.69
CA TYR A 20 2.72 8.68 16.98
C TYR A 20 2.06 9.93 17.56
N SER A 21 1.81 10.95 16.76
CA SER A 21 1.17 12.20 17.24
C SER A 21 -0.22 11.96 17.80
N ARG A 22 -0.98 11.06 17.15
CA ARG A 22 -2.39 10.78 17.49
C ARG A 22 -2.54 9.74 18.61
N TRP A 23 -1.72 8.65 18.59
CA TRP A 23 -1.87 7.50 19.49
C TRP A 23 -0.65 7.20 20.38
N LYS A 24 0.45 7.99 20.25
CA LYS A 24 1.67 7.88 21.06
C LYS A 24 2.42 6.54 20.97
N TYR A 25 2.24 5.75 19.91
CA TYR A 25 2.95 4.49 19.69
C TYR A 25 4.35 4.73 19.12
N LYS A 26 5.35 4.80 20.01
CA LYS A 26 6.77 5.03 19.64
C LYS A 26 7.33 3.95 18.71
N TRP A 27 6.93 2.70 18.92
CA TRP A 27 7.46 1.58 18.12
C TRP A 27 7.08 1.64 16.64
N ILE A 28 5.90 2.14 16.29
CA ILE A 28 5.49 2.35 14.89
C ILE A 28 6.37 3.41 14.24
N LEU A 29 6.67 4.49 14.94
CA LEU A 29 7.58 5.53 14.46
C LEU A 29 8.99 4.95 14.23
N SER A 30 9.52 4.20 15.19
CA SER A 30 10.84 3.56 15.06
C SER A 30 10.88 2.58 13.90
N PHE A 31 9.86 1.71 13.78
CA PHE A 31 9.76 0.75 12.69
C PHE A 31 9.69 1.42 11.31
N SER A 32 8.83 2.44 11.16
CA SER A 32 8.70 3.18 9.89
C SER A 32 9.99 3.91 9.51
N THR A 33 10.71 4.44 10.50
CA THR A 33 12.01 5.09 10.27
C THR A 33 13.08 4.08 9.83
N VAL A 34 13.18 2.92 10.48
CA VAL A 34 14.11 1.85 10.09
C VAL A 34 13.81 1.37 8.67
N LEU A 35 12.55 1.15 8.35
CA LEU A 35 12.14 0.69 7.01
C LEU A 35 12.44 1.75 5.94
N ALA A 36 12.24 3.03 6.25
CA ALA A 36 12.62 4.13 5.35
C ALA A 36 14.12 4.15 5.08
N LEU A 37 14.95 3.96 6.11
CA LEU A 37 16.40 3.86 5.95
C LEU A 37 16.80 2.68 5.05
N VAL A 38 16.16 1.52 5.18
CA VAL A 38 16.38 0.38 4.29
C VAL A 38 16.10 0.74 2.84
N PHE A 39 14.99 1.42 2.54
CA PHE A 39 14.67 1.86 1.18
C PHE A 39 15.68 2.88 0.63
N ILE A 40 16.15 3.82 1.46
CA ILE A 40 17.21 4.77 1.09
C ILE A 40 18.50 4.02 0.77
N CYS A 41 18.94 3.10 1.63
CA CYS A 41 20.14 2.31 1.41
C CYS A 41 20.05 1.50 0.10
N VAL A 42 18.93 0.81 -0.14
CA VAL A 42 18.72 0.06 -1.40
C VAL A 42 18.82 1.00 -2.60
N ASN A 43 18.35 2.24 -2.49
CA ASN A 43 18.41 3.22 -3.58
C ASN A 43 19.84 3.72 -3.83
N LEU A 44 20.63 3.91 -2.75
CA LEU A 44 22.02 4.32 -2.85
C LEU A 44 22.93 3.24 -3.46
N PHE A 45 22.65 1.96 -3.15
CA PHE A 45 23.43 0.83 -3.67
C PHE A 45 23.06 0.41 -5.10
N LYS A 46 22.03 1.03 -5.72
CA LYS A 46 21.62 0.76 -7.10
C LYS A 46 21.50 2.05 -7.93
N PRO A 47 22.63 2.72 -8.23
CA PRO A 47 22.65 4.00 -8.94
C PRO A 47 22.17 3.90 -10.40
N GLU A 48 22.21 2.74 -11.03
CA GLU A 48 21.75 2.50 -12.41
C GLU A 48 20.25 2.77 -12.61
N ILE A 49 19.50 2.96 -11.54
CA ILE A 49 18.06 3.23 -11.60
C ILE A 49 17.75 4.69 -11.95
N HIS A 50 18.73 5.59 -11.86
CA HIS A 50 18.55 7.05 -11.97
C HIS A 50 18.72 7.61 -13.40
N SER A 51 19.17 6.84 -14.38
CA SER A 51 19.63 7.35 -15.68
C SER A 51 18.68 7.08 -16.86
N LYS A 52 17.46 6.61 -16.65
CA LYS A 52 16.50 6.33 -17.74
C LYS A 52 15.60 7.52 -18.02
N THR A 53 15.52 7.94 -19.30
CA THR A 53 14.50 8.89 -19.77
C THR A 53 13.09 8.38 -19.43
N LEU A 54 12.25 9.26 -18.87
CA LEU A 54 10.85 8.93 -18.56
C LEU A 54 10.10 8.56 -19.86
N MET A 55 9.45 7.40 -19.83
CA MET A 55 8.56 6.98 -20.90
C MET A 55 7.40 7.98 -21.06
N PRO A 56 6.88 8.20 -22.28
CA PRO A 56 5.80 9.16 -22.53
C PRO A 56 4.59 8.99 -21.59
N ALA A 57 4.19 7.77 -21.31
CA ALA A 57 3.09 7.47 -20.37
C ALA A 57 3.34 8.01 -18.95
N LEU A 58 4.59 8.12 -18.52
CA LEU A 58 4.96 8.61 -17.17
C LEU A 58 5.07 10.15 -17.10
N GLN A 59 4.91 10.85 -18.22
CA GLN A 59 4.98 12.32 -18.30
C GLN A 59 3.63 12.99 -18.02
N SER A 60 2.55 12.22 -17.85
CA SER A 60 1.23 12.74 -17.50
C SER A 60 1.23 13.44 -16.14
N PRO A 61 0.58 14.60 -16.00
CA PRO A 61 0.45 15.31 -14.72
C PRO A 61 -0.28 14.49 -13.64
N TRP A 62 -1.08 13.48 -14.02
CA TRP A 62 -1.79 12.60 -13.09
C TRP A 62 -0.94 11.47 -12.52
N PHE A 63 0.19 11.14 -13.18
CA PHE A 63 1.07 10.07 -12.72
C PHE A 63 1.67 10.35 -11.33
N ALA A 64 2.21 11.55 -11.12
CA ALA A 64 2.83 11.89 -9.84
C ALA A 64 1.82 11.90 -8.66
N PRO A 65 0.64 12.56 -8.75
CA PRO A 65 -0.39 12.46 -7.71
C PRO A 65 -0.85 11.02 -7.44
N HIS A 66 -1.06 10.22 -8.48
CA HIS A 66 -1.40 8.80 -8.36
C HIS A 66 -0.37 8.04 -7.50
N VAL A 67 0.91 8.14 -7.85
CA VAL A 67 1.98 7.44 -7.14
C VAL A 67 2.13 7.93 -5.70
N ILE A 68 2.10 9.25 -5.47
CA ILE A 68 2.25 9.86 -4.14
C ILE A 68 1.14 9.36 -3.21
N VAL A 69 -0.11 9.42 -3.65
CA VAL A 69 -1.27 9.03 -2.86
C VAL A 69 -1.25 7.53 -2.57
N TYR A 70 -0.86 6.70 -3.54
CA TYR A 70 -0.70 5.26 -3.33
C TYR A 70 0.42 4.93 -2.35
N MET A 71 1.57 5.59 -2.44
CA MET A 71 2.68 5.35 -1.51
C MET A 71 2.29 5.68 -0.06
N PHE A 72 1.54 6.77 0.14
CA PHE A 72 1.00 7.11 1.45
C PHE A 72 0.00 6.04 1.93
N ALA A 73 -0.96 5.64 1.08
CA ALA A 73 -1.93 4.58 1.38
C ALA A 73 -1.22 3.27 1.79
N TYR A 74 -0.22 2.84 1.04
CA TYR A 74 0.54 1.63 1.30
C TYR A 74 1.32 1.70 2.61
N ALA A 75 1.89 2.86 2.95
CA ALA A 75 2.57 3.06 4.22
C ALA A 75 1.60 2.92 5.41
N VAL A 76 0.41 3.52 5.33
CA VAL A 76 -0.60 3.45 6.39
C VAL A 76 -1.19 2.03 6.51
N LEU A 77 -1.49 1.37 5.39
CA LEU A 77 -1.96 -0.03 5.37
C LEU A 77 -0.88 -1.00 5.85
N GLY A 78 0.38 -0.73 5.54
CA GLY A 78 1.53 -1.46 6.09
C GLY A 78 1.62 -1.33 7.60
N ALA A 79 1.46 -0.11 8.14
CA ALA A 79 1.44 0.12 9.59
C ALA A 79 0.29 -0.63 10.28
N SER A 80 -0.92 -0.65 9.69
CA SER A 80 -2.04 -1.43 10.20
C SER A 80 -1.75 -2.93 10.22
N THR A 81 -1.07 -3.45 9.20
CA THR A 81 -0.68 -4.85 9.11
C THR A 81 0.38 -5.22 10.15
N VAL A 82 1.37 -4.35 10.37
CA VAL A 82 2.37 -4.57 11.44
C VAL A 82 1.69 -4.59 12.82
N MET A 83 0.70 -3.73 13.04
CA MET A 83 -0.12 -3.78 14.25
C MET A 83 -0.89 -5.11 14.36
N ALA A 84 -1.49 -5.58 13.28
CA ALA A 84 -2.19 -6.88 13.25
C ALA A 84 -1.25 -8.06 13.58
N LEU A 85 -0.04 -8.07 13.01
CA LEU A 85 0.98 -9.09 13.30
C LEU A 85 1.41 -9.03 14.78
N TYR A 86 1.61 -7.83 15.32
CA TYR A 86 1.91 -7.66 16.74
C TYR A 86 0.80 -8.24 17.64
N LEU A 87 -0.45 -7.90 17.35
CA LEU A 87 -1.61 -8.38 18.11
C LEU A 87 -1.79 -9.90 18.03
N LEU A 88 -1.48 -10.51 16.88
CA LEU A 88 -1.63 -11.94 16.66
C LEU A 88 -0.52 -12.76 17.34
N PHE A 89 0.74 -12.35 17.20
CA PHE A 89 1.89 -13.19 17.54
C PHE A 89 2.59 -12.81 18.83
N PHE A 90 2.54 -11.53 19.23
CA PHE A 90 3.31 -11.05 20.38
C PHE A 90 2.44 -10.71 21.58
N LYS A 91 1.15 -10.47 21.39
CA LYS A 91 0.27 -10.15 22.50
C LYS A 91 -0.27 -11.41 23.18
N LYS A 92 0.14 -11.61 24.44
CA LYS A 92 -0.27 -12.75 25.29
C LYS A 92 -1.62 -12.55 26.01
N ARG A 93 -2.15 -11.31 26.03
CA ARG A 93 -3.41 -10.95 26.71
C ARG A 93 -4.51 -10.73 25.69
N ALA A 94 -5.75 -10.68 26.16
CA ALA A 94 -6.88 -10.32 25.33
C ALA A 94 -6.65 -8.97 24.63
N ILE A 95 -7.04 -8.89 23.35
CA ILE A 95 -6.87 -7.68 22.55
C ILE A 95 -7.87 -6.64 23.05
N ALA A 96 -7.36 -5.47 23.43
CA ALA A 96 -8.20 -4.38 23.90
C ALA A 96 -8.95 -3.73 22.72
N LYS A 97 -10.11 -3.14 23.00
CA LYS A 97 -10.91 -2.47 21.97
C LYS A 97 -10.12 -1.33 21.32
N GLU A 98 -9.38 -0.56 22.12
CA GLU A 98 -8.58 0.58 21.64
C GLU A 98 -7.52 0.17 20.62
N GLU A 99 -6.96 -1.02 20.75
CA GLU A 99 -5.96 -1.54 19.79
C GLU A 99 -6.59 -1.91 18.46
N PHE A 100 -7.80 -2.46 18.48
CA PHE A 100 -8.58 -2.66 17.27
C PHE A 100 -9.01 -1.34 16.64
N ASP A 101 -9.49 -0.39 17.44
CA ASP A 101 -9.93 0.92 16.95
C ASP A 101 -8.79 1.65 16.21
N ILE A 102 -7.54 1.52 16.70
CA ILE A 102 -6.37 2.06 16.01
C ILE A 102 -6.15 1.35 14.68
N THR A 103 -6.18 0.01 14.70
CA THR A 103 -5.97 -0.80 13.50
C THR A 103 -7.04 -0.47 12.44
N ASP A 104 -8.31 -0.41 12.85
CA ASP A 104 -9.44 -0.06 11.99
C ASP A 104 -9.30 1.36 11.40
N ASN A 105 -8.93 2.35 12.23
CA ASN A 105 -8.73 3.73 11.78
C ASN A 105 -7.60 3.85 10.74
N LEU A 106 -6.51 3.10 10.92
CA LEU A 106 -5.43 3.06 9.92
C LEU A 106 -5.94 2.45 8.61
N VAL A 107 -6.76 1.39 8.66
CA VAL A 107 -7.35 0.80 7.45
C VAL A 107 -8.31 1.78 6.78
N TYR A 108 -9.18 2.48 7.52
CA TYR A 108 -10.09 3.47 6.94
C TYR A 108 -9.33 4.58 6.21
N VAL A 109 -8.30 5.14 6.85
CA VAL A 109 -7.46 6.18 6.22
C VAL A 109 -6.74 5.61 5.00
N GLY A 110 -6.08 4.46 5.14
CA GLY A 110 -5.33 3.84 4.05
C GLY A 110 -6.21 3.49 2.85
N LEU A 111 -7.40 2.92 3.08
CA LEU A 111 -8.35 2.58 2.02
C LEU A 111 -8.95 3.83 1.34
N ALA A 112 -9.21 4.90 2.10
CA ALA A 112 -9.68 6.17 1.52
C ALA A 112 -8.63 6.74 0.56
N PHE A 113 -7.36 6.80 0.98
CA PHE A 113 -6.26 7.24 0.11
C PHE A 113 -6.03 6.28 -1.06
N MET A 114 -6.15 4.97 -0.87
CA MET A 114 -6.08 4.00 -1.95
C MET A 114 -7.17 4.24 -3.01
N THR A 115 -8.40 4.55 -2.57
CA THR A 115 -9.52 4.87 -3.47
C THR A 115 -9.22 6.13 -4.28
N ILE A 116 -8.72 7.20 -3.64
CA ILE A 116 -8.29 8.43 -4.33
C ILE A 116 -7.16 8.11 -5.33
N GLY A 117 -6.21 7.27 -4.92
CA GLY A 117 -5.14 6.82 -5.80
C GLY A 117 -5.64 6.07 -7.03
N MET A 118 -6.67 5.20 -6.88
CA MET A 118 -7.32 4.53 -8.02
C MET A 118 -7.96 5.54 -8.98
N LEU A 119 -8.64 6.58 -8.47
CA LEU A 119 -9.24 7.63 -9.29
C LEU A 119 -8.18 8.40 -10.09
N PHE A 120 -7.06 8.79 -9.44
CA PHE A 120 -5.95 9.43 -10.14
C PHE A 120 -5.29 8.49 -11.16
N GLY A 121 -5.22 7.19 -10.85
CA GLY A 121 -4.75 6.17 -11.79
C GLY A 121 -5.64 6.05 -13.02
N ALA A 122 -6.96 6.13 -12.85
CA ALA A 122 -7.90 6.12 -13.96
C ALA A 122 -7.75 7.37 -14.85
N LEU A 123 -7.54 8.55 -14.26
CA LEU A 123 -7.27 9.79 -15.02
C LEU A 123 -5.95 9.69 -15.78
N TRP A 124 -4.91 9.15 -15.13
CA TRP A 124 -3.63 8.88 -15.76
C TRP A 124 -3.77 7.89 -16.93
N ALA A 125 -4.48 6.77 -16.72
CA ALA A 125 -4.70 5.76 -17.76
C ALA A 125 -5.45 6.33 -18.97
N LYS A 126 -6.44 7.21 -18.73
CA LYS A 126 -7.17 7.90 -19.81
C LYS A 126 -6.26 8.77 -20.66
N GLU A 127 -5.33 9.48 -20.04
CA GLU A 127 -4.39 10.34 -20.78
C GLU A 127 -3.29 9.52 -21.48
N ALA A 128 -2.75 8.49 -20.82
CA ALA A 128 -1.65 7.70 -21.35
C ALA A 128 -2.07 6.68 -22.42
N TRP A 129 -3.26 6.08 -22.29
CA TRP A 129 -3.72 4.97 -23.13
C TRP A 129 -5.12 5.14 -23.73
N GLY A 130 -5.81 6.24 -23.45
CA GLY A 130 -7.10 6.58 -24.06
C GLY A 130 -8.34 6.00 -23.35
N HIS A 131 -8.20 5.22 -22.30
CA HIS A 131 -9.30 4.64 -21.51
C HIS A 131 -9.03 4.75 -20.02
N TYR A 132 -10.10 4.85 -19.21
CA TYR A 132 -9.98 4.99 -17.76
C TYR A 132 -9.63 3.67 -17.06
N TRP A 133 -10.05 2.55 -17.63
CA TRP A 133 -9.92 1.22 -17.07
C TRP A 133 -10.02 0.17 -18.18
N SER A 134 -9.12 -0.80 -18.22
CA SER A 134 -9.04 -1.83 -19.26
C SER A 134 -9.01 -3.25 -18.73
N TRP A 135 -9.13 -3.41 -17.41
CA TRP A 135 -8.93 -4.71 -16.73
C TRP A 135 -7.53 -5.30 -16.95
N ASP A 136 -6.56 -4.42 -17.16
CA ASP A 136 -5.16 -4.81 -17.14
C ASP A 136 -4.86 -5.60 -15.85
N PRO A 137 -3.90 -6.54 -15.87
CA PRO A 137 -3.56 -7.32 -14.68
C PRO A 137 -3.29 -6.48 -13.42
N LYS A 138 -2.64 -5.31 -13.52
CA LYS A 138 -2.42 -4.42 -12.36
C LYS A 138 -3.72 -3.78 -11.87
N GLU A 139 -4.57 -3.34 -12.77
CA GLU A 139 -5.88 -2.80 -12.42
C GLU A 139 -6.75 -3.85 -11.74
N THR A 140 -6.76 -5.07 -12.27
CA THR A 140 -7.49 -6.21 -11.71
C THR A 140 -7.02 -6.52 -10.29
N TRP A 141 -5.71 -6.60 -10.05
CA TRP A 141 -5.17 -6.84 -8.72
C TRP A 141 -5.39 -5.66 -7.76
N ALA A 142 -5.41 -4.41 -8.26
CA ALA A 142 -5.79 -3.25 -7.47
C ALA A 142 -7.25 -3.35 -7.00
N ALA A 143 -8.17 -3.73 -7.89
CA ALA A 143 -9.58 -3.96 -7.54
C ALA A 143 -9.74 -5.10 -6.52
N ILE A 144 -9.06 -6.23 -6.71
CA ILE A 144 -9.07 -7.36 -5.76
C ILE A 144 -8.57 -6.92 -4.38
N THR A 145 -7.48 -6.17 -4.33
CA THR A 145 -6.92 -5.66 -3.08
C THR A 145 -7.89 -4.72 -2.38
N TRP A 146 -8.49 -3.78 -3.11
CA TRP A 146 -9.47 -2.85 -2.60
C TRP A 146 -10.70 -3.57 -2.01
N LEU A 147 -11.23 -4.58 -2.73
CA LEU A 147 -12.32 -5.42 -2.25
C LEU A 147 -11.94 -6.21 -0.99
N ALA A 148 -10.71 -6.71 -0.89
CA ALA A 148 -10.25 -7.43 0.29
C ALA A 148 -10.24 -6.54 1.55
N TYR A 149 -9.80 -5.28 1.44
CA TYR A 149 -9.91 -4.32 2.54
C TYR A 149 -11.36 -3.96 2.87
N LEU A 150 -12.25 -3.88 1.89
CA LEU A 150 -13.69 -3.71 2.14
C LEU A 150 -14.27 -4.90 2.89
N VAL A 151 -13.90 -6.13 2.53
CA VAL A 151 -14.30 -7.35 3.27
C VAL A 151 -13.85 -7.25 4.73
N TYR A 152 -12.61 -6.84 4.99
CA TYR A 152 -12.12 -6.59 6.34
C TYR A 152 -13.02 -5.60 7.09
N ILE A 153 -13.27 -4.42 6.51
CA ILE A 153 -14.08 -3.36 7.14
C ILE A 153 -15.49 -3.87 7.47
N HIS A 154 -16.16 -4.52 6.52
CA HIS A 154 -17.52 -5.03 6.73
C HIS A 154 -17.54 -6.15 7.77
N TYR A 155 -16.54 -7.05 7.75
CA TYR A 155 -16.42 -8.09 8.77
C TYR A 155 -16.26 -7.49 10.17
N ARG A 156 -15.49 -6.41 10.32
CA ARG A 156 -15.29 -5.71 11.60
C ARG A 156 -16.58 -5.08 12.15
N GLN A 157 -17.55 -4.76 11.29
CA GLN A 157 -18.84 -4.20 11.69
C GLN A 157 -19.85 -5.28 12.15
N LEU A 158 -19.56 -6.55 11.97
CA LEU A 158 -20.47 -7.63 12.38
C LEU A 158 -20.52 -7.74 13.93
N PRO A 159 -21.73 -7.93 14.52
CA PRO A 159 -21.90 -8.01 15.97
C PRO A 159 -21.14 -9.17 16.65
N LYS A 160 -20.91 -10.27 15.94
CA LYS A 160 -20.25 -11.49 16.45
C LYS A 160 -18.97 -11.82 15.69
N GLN A 161 -18.19 -10.80 15.32
CA GLN A 161 -16.92 -11.00 14.62
C GLN A 161 -15.86 -11.65 15.53
N LYS A 162 -15.07 -12.55 14.95
CA LYS A 162 -13.94 -13.19 15.64
C LYS A 162 -12.67 -12.33 15.48
N PRO A 163 -12.05 -11.86 16.57
CA PRO A 163 -10.87 -10.99 16.51
C PRO A 163 -9.73 -11.56 15.67
N HIS A 164 -9.37 -12.80 15.88
CA HIS A 164 -8.28 -13.43 15.12
C HIS A 164 -8.57 -13.51 13.62
N LEU A 165 -9.82 -13.80 13.22
CA LEU A 165 -10.17 -13.85 11.80
C LEU A 165 -10.08 -12.46 11.17
N ALA A 166 -10.47 -11.39 11.87
CA ALA A 166 -10.31 -10.03 11.39
C ALA A 166 -8.84 -9.71 11.11
N LEU A 167 -7.93 -10.05 12.03
CA LEU A 167 -6.50 -9.81 11.85
C LEU A 167 -5.93 -10.61 10.66
N TRP A 168 -6.37 -11.86 10.46
CA TRP A 168 -5.97 -12.65 9.30
C TRP A 168 -6.48 -12.07 7.98
N LEU A 169 -7.72 -11.57 7.95
CA LEU A 169 -8.27 -10.88 6.78
C LEU A 169 -7.44 -9.63 6.44
N LEU A 170 -7.02 -8.87 7.45
CA LEU A 170 -6.18 -7.69 7.24
C LEU A 170 -4.80 -8.07 6.69
N ILE A 171 -4.16 -9.10 7.23
CA ILE A 171 -2.87 -9.60 6.73
C ILE A 171 -3.01 -10.09 5.28
N LEU A 172 -4.06 -10.86 4.99
CA LEU A 172 -4.33 -11.32 3.62
C LEU A 172 -4.51 -10.14 2.66
N SER A 173 -5.27 -9.11 3.06
CA SER A 173 -5.46 -7.90 2.23
C SER A 173 -4.12 -7.23 1.91
N PHE A 174 -3.19 -7.19 2.86
CA PHE A 174 -1.85 -6.65 2.63
C PHE A 174 -0.99 -7.54 1.72
N VAL A 175 -1.11 -8.86 1.83
CA VAL A 175 -0.44 -9.79 0.90
C VAL A 175 -0.93 -9.55 -0.53
N LEU A 176 -2.24 -9.37 -0.73
CA LEU A 176 -2.81 -9.04 -2.05
C LEU A 176 -2.30 -7.69 -2.56
N LEU A 177 -2.13 -6.70 -1.66
CA LEU A 177 -1.53 -5.42 -1.98
C LEU A 177 -0.07 -5.58 -2.46
N GLN A 178 0.73 -6.42 -1.81
CA GLN A 178 2.09 -6.72 -2.24
C GLN A 178 2.11 -7.46 -3.59
N MET A 179 1.16 -8.35 -3.82
CA MET A 179 0.98 -8.99 -5.13
C MET A 179 0.66 -7.98 -6.22
N CYS A 180 -0.25 -7.02 -5.97
CA CYS A 180 -0.57 -5.94 -6.90
C CYS A 180 0.64 -5.05 -7.20
N TRP A 181 1.43 -4.70 -6.18
CA TRP A 181 2.55 -3.77 -6.36
C TRP A 181 3.76 -4.43 -7.03
N TRP A 182 4.16 -5.61 -6.56
CA TRP A 182 5.43 -6.23 -6.93
C TRP A 182 5.26 -7.64 -7.51
N GLY A 183 4.44 -8.49 -6.88
CA GLY A 183 4.31 -9.90 -7.23
C GLY A 183 3.83 -10.15 -8.66
N ILE A 184 2.96 -9.26 -9.15
CA ILE A 184 2.41 -9.33 -10.51
C ILE A 184 3.50 -9.35 -11.60
N ASN A 185 4.63 -8.68 -11.38
CA ASN A 185 5.72 -8.63 -12.36
C ASN A 185 6.37 -9.99 -12.63
N TYR A 186 6.13 -10.98 -11.74
CA TYR A 186 6.65 -12.34 -11.84
C TYR A 186 5.64 -13.36 -12.31
N LEU A 187 4.37 -12.96 -12.52
CA LEU A 187 3.34 -13.87 -13.02
C LEU A 187 3.46 -14.05 -14.54
N PRO A 188 3.49 -15.30 -15.04
CA PRO A 188 3.58 -15.57 -16.48
C PRO A 188 2.42 -14.94 -17.29
N SER A 189 1.24 -14.83 -16.69
CA SER A 189 0.04 -14.24 -17.30
C SER A 189 0.14 -12.75 -17.55
N THR A 190 1.14 -12.06 -16.98
CA THR A 190 1.29 -10.61 -17.10
C THR A 190 2.43 -10.21 -18.04
N GLN A 191 3.30 -11.16 -18.38
CA GLN A 191 4.40 -10.92 -19.31
C GLN A 191 3.84 -10.71 -20.72
N GLY A 192 3.95 -9.46 -21.22
CA GLY A 192 3.48 -9.07 -22.54
C GLY A 192 2.01 -8.62 -22.63
N SER A 193 1.21 -8.75 -21.57
CA SER A 193 -0.20 -8.34 -21.55
C SER A 193 -0.48 -7.08 -20.72
N SER A 194 0.41 -6.68 -19.81
CA SER A 194 0.20 -5.51 -18.96
C SER A 194 0.90 -4.27 -19.51
N VAL A 195 0.14 -3.21 -19.74
CA VAL A 195 0.66 -1.89 -20.13
C VAL A 195 1.41 -1.18 -18.99
N HIS A 196 1.29 -1.69 -17.75
CA HIS A 196 1.95 -1.18 -16.55
C HIS A 196 3.27 -1.89 -16.20
N THR A 197 3.71 -2.88 -16.99
CA THR A 197 5.01 -3.54 -16.76
C THR A 197 6.09 -2.84 -17.56
N TYR A 198 6.94 -2.11 -16.86
CA TYR A 198 8.07 -1.36 -17.43
C TYR A 198 9.43 -2.08 -17.25
N SER A 199 9.40 -3.39 -17.00
CA SER A 199 10.60 -4.22 -16.86
C SER A 199 11.00 -4.77 -18.24
N THR A 200 11.92 -4.12 -18.89
CA THR A 200 12.87 -4.72 -19.82
C THR A 200 14.23 -4.74 -19.19
#